data_8f52f847229f6305bd241a732cdc2d0d
#
_entry.id   8f52f847229f6305bd241a732cdc2d0d
#
_cell.length_a   1.000
_cell.length_b   1.000
_cell.length_c   1.000
_cell.angle_alpha   90.00
_cell.angle_beta   90.00
_cell.angle_gamma   90.00
#
_symmetry.space_group_name_H-M   'P 1'
#
loop_
_entity.id
_entity.type
_entity.pdbx_description
1 polymer ?
#
loop_
_entity_poly.entity_id
_entity_poly.type
_entity_poly.pdbx_seq_one_letter_code
_entity_poly.pdbx_strand_id
1 'polypeptide(L)'
;MRFVGIDIAAETHVLAVVDDTGTVLVKPTSFTEDAAGYDRLLTVLGAPADTLVALEATGHYWKNLFATLAARGFAIALLNPLRTRRFAQEDLERTKTDTIDALGIARFAAQKRPAPARLPDPATEELRELVRLRDRLVQDFGDRVRQLHRLVDLGFPEFTRYVRSLDSELATAILHDYPTAAAFQGVSVARLARLRYDGRHTVGPDLARQLVEAAKVSVGRHHGEAYRIQVRFACEDLDLLRRRLRALTGDIERLLRQHEVGTLLTSIDGIGPQTAARLVAELGDPAQFRDAAALAAYVGVIPATRQSGKHRATRAGLTPIGHAALRAALWMPTLTAVRKNPWLRAYYERLRARGKLPKVALVAAMRKLLIAVYAVAKHRRPFVPHLVPQETRA
;
A
#
# COMPACT_ATOMS: atom_id res chain seq x y z
N MET A 1 35.52 -12.45 7.67
CA MET A 1 34.22 -12.31 7.00
C MET A 1 34.30 -11.16 6.01
N ARG A 2 33.64 -11.27 4.84
CA ARG A 2 33.62 -10.25 3.78
C ARG A 2 32.29 -9.53 3.82
N PHE A 3 32.30 -8.22 3.73
CA PHE A 3 31.11 -7.39 3.68
C PHE A 3 31.05 -6.66 2.35
N VAL A 4 30.05 -6.97 1.58
CA VAL A 4 29.86 -6.42 0.24
C VAL A 4 28.76 -5.39 0.30
N GLY A 5 29.03 -4.17 -0.15
CA GLY A 5 28.03 -3.15 -0.37
C GLY A 5 27.77 -2.99 -1.85
N ILE A 6 26.53 -3.00 -2.25
CA ILE A 6 26.14 -2.78 -3.64
C ILE A 6 25.19 -1.60 -3.71
N ASP A 7 25.61 -0.56 -4.43
CA ASP A 7 24.75 0.52 -4.87
C ASP A 7 24.07 0.12 -6.18
N ILE A 8 22.75 0.22 -6.21
CA ILE A 8 21.90 -0.34 -7.27
C ILE A 8 21.32 0.77 -8.13
N ALA A 9 21.50 0.64 -9.45
CA ALA A 9 20.89 1.48 -10.45
C ALA A 9 20.16 0.66 -11.53
N ALA A 10 19.67 1.28 -12.58
CA ALA A 10 18.84 0.61 -13.60
C ALA A 10 19.65 -0.33 -14.51
N GLU A 11 20.86 0.04 -14.89
CA GLU A 11 21.65 -0.66 -15.90
C GLU A 11 23.02 -1.11 -15.38
N THR A 12 23.60 -0.35 -14.49
CA THR A 12 24.95 -0.59 -13.98
C THR A 12 24.98 -0.38 -12.47
N HIS A 13 25.45 -1.37 -11.76
CA HIS A 13 25.60 -1.36 -10.31
C HIS A 13 27.06 -1.16 -9.94
N VAL A 14 27.31 -0.65 -8.73
CA VAL A 14 28.66 -0.55 -8.16
C VAL A 14 28.76 -1.38 -6.90
N LEU A 15 29.77 -2.25 -6.82
CA LEU A 15 30.07 -3.03 -5.62
C LEU A 15 31.38 -2.56 -4.98
N ALA A 16 31.46 -2.69 -3.68
CA ALA A 16 32.71 -2.60 -2.92
C ALA A 16 32.75 -3.71 -1.86
N VAL A 17 33.95 -4.21 -1.54
CA VAL A 17 34.12 -5.26 -0.52
C VAL A 17 35.07 -4.75 0.55
N VAL A 18 34.68 -4.90 1.82
CA VAL A 18 35.52 -4.62 2.97
C VAL A 18 35.60 -5.84 3.89
N ASP A 19 36.64 -5.88 4.75
CA ASP A 19 36.71 -6.84 5.82
C ASP A 19 35.94 -6.40 7.08
N ASP A 20 36.08 -7.13 8.16
CA ASP A 20 35.42 -6.86 9.44
C ASP A 20 35.99 -5.62 10.16
N THR A 21 37.13 -5.10 9.75
CA THR A 21 37.74 -3.85 10.23
C THR A 21 37.33 -2.64 9.40
N GLY A 22 36.68 -2.85 8.23
CA GLY A 22 36.34 -1.81 7.26
C GLY A 22 37.46 -1.54 6.23
N THR A 23 38.54 -2.34 6.23
CA THR A 23 39.61 -2.24 5.23
C THR A 23 39.13 -2.73 3.87
N VAL A 24 39.44 -1.97 2.83
CA VAL A 24 38.97 -2.27 1.47
C VAL A 24 39.72 -3.47 0.90
N LEU A 25 39.00 -4.56 0.66
CA LEU A 25 39.48 -5.77 -0.01
C LEU A 25 39.30 -5.67 -1.52
N VAL A 26 38.19 -5.09 -1.99
CA VAL A 26 37.96 -4.84 -3.41
C VAL A 26 37.49 -3.41 -3.56
N LYS A 27 38.22 -2.64 -4.36
CA LYS A 27 37.86 -1.24 -4.69
C LYS A 27 36.51 -1.20 -5.41
N PRO A 28 35.77 -0.10 -5.32
CA PRO A 28 34.50 0.07 -6.04
C PRO A 28 34.65 -0.31 -7.52
N THR A 29 33.84 -1.27 -7.94
CA THR A 29 33.90 -1.87 -9.27
C THR A 29 32.48 -1.97 -9.83
N SER A 30 32.29 -1.59 -11.08
CA SER A 30 31.00 -1.62 -11.75
C SER A 30 30.72 -2.98 -12.40
N PHE A 31 29.44 -3.36 -12.42
CA PHE A 31 28.92 -4.51 -13.18
C PHE A 31 27.54 -4.19 -13.75
N THR A 32 27.18 -4.84 -14.84
CA THR A 32 25.93 -4.60 -15.57
C THR A 32 24.78 -5.49 -15.06
N GLU A 33 23.51 -5.05 -15.26
CA GLU A 33 22.30 -5.82 -14.95
C GLU A 33 22.04 -6.84 -16.08
N ASP A 34 22.99 -7.77 -16.28
CA ASP A 34 22.92 -8.87 -17.25
C ASP A 34 23.69 -10.10 -16.75
N ALA A 35 23.60 -11.21 -17.49
CA ALA A 35 24.26 -12.46 -17.11
C ALA A 35 25.78 -12.29 -16.96
N ALA A 36 26.41 -11.57 -17.89
CA ALA A 36 27.87 -11.37 -17.86
C ALA A 36 28.31 -10.49 -16.68
N GLY A 37 27.51 -9.47 -16.34
CA GLY A 37 27.73 -8.65 -15.15
C GLY A 37 27.56 -9.44 -13.86
N TYR A 38 26.57 -10.30 -13.79
CA TYR A 38 26.34 -11.17 -12.63
C TYR A 38 27.43 -12.23 -12.48
N ASP A 39 27.96 -12.81 -13.57
CA ASP A 39 29.08 -13.74 -13.50
C ASP A 39 30.34 -13.03 -12.99
N ARG A 40 30.61 -11.80 -13.43
CA ARG A 40 31.72 -10.97 -12.88
C ARG A 40 31.53 -10.68 -11.40
N LEU A 41 30.29 -10.30 -10.99
CA LEU A 41 29.97 -10.11 -9.58
C LEU A 41 30.31 -11.35 -8.76
N LEU A 42 29.82 -12.54 -9.16
CA LEU A 42 30.02 -13.80 -8.45
C LEU A 42 31.50 -14.17 -8.31
N THR A 43 32.30 -13.85 -9.31
CA THR A 43 33.79 -14.06 -9.24
C THR A 43 34.43 -13.20 -8.13
N VAL A 44 33.93 -11.99 -7.91
CA VAL A 44 34.43 -11.04 -6.91
C VAL A 44 33.95 -11.37 -5.51
N LEU A 45 32.73 -11.89 -5.33
CA LEU A 45 32.10 -12.10 -4.03
C LEU A 45 32.82 -13.14 -3.16
N GLY A 46 33.38 -14.19 -3.75
CA GLY A 46 34.01 -15.32 -3.02
C GLY A 46 32.95 -16.31 -2.49
N ALA A 47 33.28 -16.99 -1.40
CA ALA A 47 32.44 -18.06 -0.86
C ALA A 47 31.21 -17.47 -0.14
N PRO A 48 30.00 -18.02 -0.38
CA PRO A 48 28.77 -17.55 0.27
C PRO A 48 28.82 -17.63 1.81
N ALA A 49 29.45 -18.64 2.37
CA ALA A 49 29.53 -18.85 3.82
C ALA A 49 30.25 -17.72 4.57
N ASP A 50 31.20 -17.06 3.90
CA ASP A 50 32.06 -16.03 4.50
C ASP A 50 31.65 -14.60 4.06
N THR A 51 30.55 -14.45 3.36
CA THR A 51 30.17 -13.20 2.70
C THR A 51 28.77 -12.75 3.12
N LEU A 52 28.64 -11.49 3.60
CA LEU A 52 27.37 -10.80 3.76
C LEU A 52 27.27 -9.73 2.68
N VAL A 53 26.26 -9.84 1.82
CA VAL A 53 25.95 -8.84 0.79
C VAL A 53 24.90 -7.87 1.32
N ALA A 54 25.16 -6.58 1.26
CA ALA A 54 24.22 -5.53 1.65
C ALA A 54 23.76 -4.75 0.42
N LEU A 55 22.46 -4.65 0.24
CA LEU A 55 21.79 -3.94 -0.85
C LEU A 55 20.90 -2.86 -0.29
N GLU A 56 20.86 -1.69 -0.93
CA GLU A 56 19.85 -0.69 -0.60
C GLU A 56 18.53 -0.99 -1.33
N ALA A 57 17.40 -0.96 -0.59
CA ALA A 57 16.08 -1.27 -1.14
C ALA A 57 15.51 -0.07 -1.93
N THR A 58 16.19 0.32 -3.02
CA THR A 58 15.77 1.43 -3.88
C THR A 58 14.93 0.91 -5.06
N GLY A 59 13.68 1.32 -5.14
CA GLY A 59 12.77 0.92 -6.21
C GLY A 59 12.59 -0.61 -6.31
N HIS A 60 12.67 -1.13 -7.54
CA HIS A 60 12.53 -2.56 -7.86
C HIS A 60 13.85 -3.21 -8.35
N TYR A 61 14.87 -2.42 -8.63
CA TYR A 61 16.10 -2.85 -9.29
C TYR A 61 16.89 -3.92 -8.53
N TRP A 62 16.73 -3.99 -7.20
CA TRP A 62 17.39 -4.97 -6.36
C TRP A 62 16.81 -6.39 -6.48
N LYS A 63 15.59 -6.56 -7.01
CA LYS A 63 14.84 -7.84 -6.94
C LYS A 63 15.53 -8.98 -7.69
N ASN A 64 15.98 -8.75 -8.93
CA ASN A 64 16.65 -9.77 -9.74
C ASN A 64 18.00 -10.16 -9.12
N LEU A 65 18.78 -9.17 -8.74
CA LEU A 65 20.07 -9.38 -8.09
C LEU A 65 19.92 -10.14 -6.78
N PHE A 66 18.95 -9.77 -5.94
CA PHE A 66 18.66 -10.48 -4.70
C PHE A 66 18.28 -11.94 -4.97
N ALA A 67 17.40 -12.21 -5.91
CA ALA A 67 16.99 -13.57 -6.26
C ALA A 67 18.17 -14.42 -6.74
N THR A 68 19.02 -13.85 -7.59
CA THR A 68 20.22 -14.52 -8.10
C THR A 68 21.22 -14.86 -6.98
N LEU A 69 21.51 -13.92 -6.11
CA LEU A 69 22.43 -14.13 -4.98
C LEU A 69 21.85 -15.10 -3.95
N ALA A 70 20.57 -15.02 -3.66
CA ALA A 70 19.89 -15.95 -2.75
C ALA A 70 19.90 -17.38 -3.28
N ALA A 71 19.67 -17.58 -4.59
CA ALA A 71 19.77 -18.88 -5.25
C ALA A 71 21.20 -19.49 -5.19
N ARG A 72 22.23 -18.65 -5.02
CA ARG A 72 23.63 -19.07 -4.86
C ARG A 72 24.04 -19.22 -3.38
N GLY A 73 23.11 -19.05 -2.44
CA GLY A 73 23.31 -19.26 -1.01
C GLY A 73 23.96 -18.10 -0.25
N PHE A 74 24.05 -16.91 -0.84
CA PHE A 74 24.56 -15.74 -0.14
C PHE A 74 23.60 -15.21 0.93
N ALA A 75 24.16 -14.80 2.07
CA ALA A 75 23.45 -14.02 3.06
C ALA A 75 23.30 -12.57 2.57
N ILE A 76 22.06 -12.08 2.43
CA ILE A 76 21.79 -10.78 1.84
C ILE A 76 21.02 -9.92 2.83
N ALA A 77 21.57 -8.76 3.19
CA ALA A 77 20.90 -7.76 4.01
C ALA A 77 20.29 -6.67 3.13
N LEU A 78 18.98 -6.54 3.18
CA LEU A 78 18.27 -5.47 2.47
C LEU A 78 18.13 -4.25 3.40
N LEU A 79 18.78 -3.15 3.04
CA LEU A 79 18.91 -1.97 3.87
C LEU A 79 17.85 -0.92 3.51
N ASN A 80 17.33 -0.27 4.55
CA ASN A 80 16.48 0.89 4.34
C ASN A 80 17.35 2.11 4.00
N PRO A 81 17.07 2.83 2.89
CA PRO A 81 17.83 4.01 2.46
C PRO A 81 17.97 5.10 3.52
N LEU A 82 17.04 5.21 4.44
CA LEU A 82 17.14 6.15 5.55
C LEU A 82 18.25 5.79 6.54
N ARG A 83 18.54 4.49 6.70
CA ARG A 83 19.60 4.02 7.62
C ARG A 83 20.98 4.24 7.04
N THR A 84 21.18 3.93 5.77
CA THR A 84 22.44 4.14 5.05
C THR A 84 22.76 5.63 4.95
N ARG A 85 21.75 6.45 4.60
CA ARG A 85 21.90 7.91 4.56
C ARG A 85 22.28 8.53 5.91
N ARG A 86 21.67 8.07 7.01
CA ARG A 86 22.03 8.57 8.35
C ARG A 86 23.46 8.17 8.73
N PHE A 87 23.87 6.98 8.36
CA PHE A 87 25.23 6.51 8.60
C PHE A 87 26.28 7.33 7.85
N ALA A 88 26.03 7.61 6.56
CA ALA A 88 26.92 8.50 5.77
C ALA A 88 26.99 9.92 6.35
N GLN A 89 25.93 10.40 7.00
CA GLN A 89 25.91 11.71 7.67
C GLN A 89 26.73 11.73 8.98
N GLU A 90 26.95 10.57 9.66
CA GLU A 90 27.83 10.49 10.85
C GLU A 90 29.28 10.85 10.48
N ASP A 91 29.73 10.48 9.26
CA ASP A 91 31.10 10.75 8.79
C ASP A 91 31.24 12.11 8.06
N LEU A 92 30.19 12.98 8.08
CA LEU A 92 30.16 14.30 7.45
C LEU A 92 30.47 14.25 5.93
N GLU A 93 30.21 13.15 5.27
CA GLU A 93 30.43 13.00 3.82
C GLU A 93 29.55 13.99 3.04
N ARG A 94 30.19 14.89 2.29
CA ARG A 94 29.51 15.94 1.51
C ARG A 94 29.33 15.57 0.04
N THR A 95 30.07 14.56 -0.43
CA THR A 95 30.08 14.16 -1.85
C THR A 95 29.28 12.87 -2.01
N LYS A 96 28.36 12.86 -2.94
CA LYS A 96 27.58 11.67 -3.30
C LYS A 96 28.02 11.17 -4.68
N THR A 97 28.52 9.94 -4.74
CA THR A 97 28.79 9.18 -5.98
C THR A 97 28.50 7.70 -5.71
N ASP A 98 28.11 6.96 -6.73
CA ASP A 98 27.82 5.52 -6.63
C ASP A 98 28.98 4.73 -6.00
N THR A 99 30.21 5.19 -6.26
CA THR A 99 31.45 4.64 -5.67
C THR A 99 31.53 4.82 -4.17
N ILE A 100 31.17 6.02 -3.67
CA ILE A 100 31.14 6.35 -2.24
C ILE A 100 29.99 5.62 -1.59
N ASP A 101 28.82 5.59 -2.24
CA ASP A 101 27.61 4.94 -1.74
C ASP A 101 27.83 3.41 -1.58
N ALA A 102 28.43 2.72 -2.56
CA ALA A 102 28.76 1.29 -2.45
C ALA A 102 29.73 0.99 -1.29
N LEU A 103 30.77 1.82 -1.12
CA LEU A 103 31.71 1.67 -0.02
C LEU A 103 31.07 1.97 1.33
N GLY A 104 30.23 3.00 1.42
CA GLY A 104 29.46 3.35 2.61
C GLY A 104 28.50 2.22 3.03
N ILE A 105 27.82 1.58 2.07
CA ILE A 105 26.97 0.40 2.31
C ILE A 105 27.79 -0.77 2.85
N ALA A 106 28.98 -1.03 2.28
CA ALA A 106 29.86 -2.11 2.75
C ALA A 106 30.34 -1.86 4.19
N ARG A 107 30.79 -0.64 4.51
CA ARG A 107 31.21 -0.24 5.86
C ARG A 107 30.06 -0.29 6.87
N PHE A 108 28.87 0.15 6.47
CA PHE A 108 27.65 -0.01 7.28
C PHE A 108 27.42 -1.49 7.62
N ALA A 109 27.53 -2.38 6.63
CA ALA A 109 27.33 -3.81 6.84
C ALA A 109 28.37 -4.40 7.79
N ALA A 110 29.64 -4.01 7.67
CA ALA A 110 30.72 -4.43 8.56
C ALA A 110 30.49 -3.99 10.02
N GLN A 111 30.14 -2.72 10.24
CA GLN A 111 29.94 -2.19 11.59
C GLN A 111 28.63 -2.64 12.26
N LYS A 112 27.53 -2.58 11.52
CA LYS A 112 26.17 -2.80 12.09
C LYS A 112 25.71 -4.25 12.00
N ARG A 113 26.38 -5.10 11.21
CA ARG A 113 26.11 -6.53 10.99
C ARG A 113 24.60 -6.81 10.87
N PRO A 114 23.92 -6.20 9.87
CA PRO A 114 22.49 -6.34 9.72
C PRO A 114 22.12 -7.80 9.49
N ALA A 115 20.99 -8.23 10.06
CA ALA A 115 20.50 -9.58 9.84
C ALA A 115 20.13 -9.78 8.35
N PRO A 116 20.43 -10.94 7.77
CA PRO A 116 20.00 -11.28 6.42
C PRO A 116 18.49 -11.17 6.26
N ALA A 117 18.05 -10.58 5.16
CA ALA A 117 16.65 -10.51 4.79
C ALA A 117 16.16 -11.90 4.37
N ARG A 118 14.92 -12.20 4.76
CA ARG A 118 14.21 -13.36 4.24
C ARG A 118 13.29 -12.87 3.12
N LEU A 119 13.42 -13.49 1.94
CA LEU A 119 12.40 -13.26 0.91
C LEU A 119 11.05 -13.80 1.41
N PRO A 120 9.97 -13.12 1.11
CA PRO A 120 8.64 -13.73 1.20
C PRO A 120 8.60 -15.00 0.33
N ASP A 121 7.78 -15.93 0.71
CA ASP A 121 7.47 -17.05 -0.18
C ASP A 121 6.85 -16.54 -1.51
N PRO A 122 6.97 -17.31 -2.61
CA PRO A 122 6.48 -16.89 -3.92
C PRO A 122 5.00 -16.49 -3.92
N ALA A 123 4.16 -17.19 -3.16
CA ALA A 123 2.73 -16.90 -3.10
C ALA A 123 2.45 -15.55 -2.41
N THR A 124 3.21 -15.23 -1.36
CA THR A 124 3.16 -13.91 -0.71
C THR A 124 3.63 -12.80 -1.66
N GLU A 125 4.67 -13.03 -2.46
CA GLU A 125 5.16 -12.03 -3.41
C GLU A 125 4.16 -11.79 -4.55
N GLU A 126 3.56 -12.84 -5.11
CA GLU A 126 2.48 -12.70 -6.09
C GLU A 126 1.29 -11.92 -5.53
N LEU A 127 0.86 -12.26 -4.32
CA LEU A 127 -0.22 -11.56 -3.65
C LEU A 127 0.12 -10.08 -3.42
N ARG A 128 1.37 -9.78 -3.08
CA ARG A 128 1.89 -8.41 -2.90
C ARG A 128 1.79 -7.60 -4.18
N GLU A 129 2.21 -8.16 -5.31
CA GLU A 129 2.16 -7.46 -6.60
C GLU A 129 0.71 -7.18 -7.03
N LEU A 130 -0.21 -8.13 -6.84
CA LEU A 130 -1.63 -7.91 -7.14
C LEU A 130 -2.29 -6.89 -6.21
N VAL A 131 -2.00 -6.91 -4.92
CA VAL A 131 -2.51 -5.91 -3.95
C VAL A 131 -2.00 -4.51 -4.31
N ARG A 132 -0.73 -4.36 -4.66
CA ARG A 132 -0.15 -3.09 -5.09
C ARG A 132 -0.70 -2.60 -6.42
N LEU A 133 -0.93 -3.50 -7.37
CA LEU A 133 -1.61 -3.17 -8.62
C LEU A 133 -3.03 -2.66 -8.34
N ARG A 134 -3.77 -3.35 -7.46
CA ARG A 134 -5.12 -2.91 -7.08
C ARG A 134 -5.12 -1.51 -6.46
N ASP A 135 -4.14 -1.20 -5.61
CA ASP A 135 -4.02 0.13 -5.00
C ASP A 135 -3.78 1.22 -6.05
N ARG A 136 -2.93 0.98 -7.03
CA ARG A 136 -2.73 1.90 -8.16
C ARG A 136 -4.03 2.11 -8.94
N LEU A 137 -4.73 1.03 -9.31
CA LEU A 137 -6.00 1.14 -10.03
C LEU A 137 -7.10 1.86 -9.22
N VAL A 138 -7.11 1.72 -7.90
CA VAL A 138 -8.03 2.49 -7.03
C VAL A 138 -7.69 3.98 -7.04
N GLN A 139 -6.42 4.34 -7.06
CA GLN A 139 -5.98 5.73 -7.18
C GLN A 139 -6.38 6.31 -8.54
N ASP A 140 -6.09 5.59 -9.64
CA ASP A 140 -6.45 5.98 -11.01
C ASP A 140 -7.97 6.18 -11.13
N PHE A 141 -8.75 5.27 -10.55
CA PHE A 141 -10.22 5.38 -10.51
C PHE A 141 -10.65 6.66 -9.79
N GLY A 142 -10.10 6.96 -8.62
CA GLY A 142 -10.39 8.18 -7.88
C GLY A 142 -10.00 9.45 -8.66
N ASP A 143 -8.88 9.44 -9.39
CA ASP A 143 -8.46 10.57 -10.22
C ASP A 143 -9.43 10.79 -11.39
N ARG A 144 -9.90 9.73 -12.03
CA ARG A 144 -10.92 9.83 -13.09
C ARG A 144 -12.25 10.35 -12.58
N VAL A 145 -12.67 9.91 -11.40
CA VAL A 145 -13.89 10.45 -10.75
C VAL A 145 -13.76 11.96 -10.52
N ARG A 146 -12.62 12.43 -10.00
CA ARG A 146 -12.37 13.87 -9.79
C ARG A 146 -12.37 14.66 -11.11
N GLN A 147 -11.78 14.10 -12.16
CA GLN A 147 -11.82 14.71 -13.49
C GLN A 147 -13.24 14.79 -14.03
N LEU A 148 -14.04 13.73 -13.89
CA LEU A 148 -15.43 13.69 -14.34
C LEU A 148 -16.27 14.71 -13.57
N HIS A 149 -16.09 14.86 -12.24
CA HIS A 149 -16.75 15.89 -11.45
C HIS A 149 -16.51 17.29 -12.04
N ARG A 150 -15.24 17.65 -12.28
CA ARG A 150 -14.93 18.94 -12.88
C ARG A 150 -15.62 19.17 -14.24
N LEU A 151 -15.67 18.16 -15.08
CA LEU A 151 -16.29 18.26 -16.40
C LEU A 151 -17.82 18.39 -16.30
N VAL A 152 -18.44 17.67 -15.38
CA VAL A 152 -19.88 17.76 -15.10
C VAL A 152 -20.24 19.12 -14.53
N ASP A 153 -19.47 19.66 -13.59
CA ASP A 153 -19.68 21.01 -13.04
C ASP A 153 -19.64 22.10 -14.13
N LEU A 154 -18.83 21.90 -15.17
CA LEU A 154 -18.72 22.85 -16.29
C LEU A 154 -19.81 22.67 -17.35
N GLY A 155 -20.23 21.44 -17.62
CA GLY A 155 -21.13 21.09 -18.73
C GLY A 155 -22.57 20.79 -18.33
N PHE A 156 -22.82 20.30 -17.11
CA PHE A 156 -24.15 20.01 -16.58
C PHE A 156 -24.14 19.93 -15.04
N PRO A 157 -23.93 21.04 -14.31
CA PRO A 157 -23.78 21.02 -12.85
C PRO A 157 -24.99 20.47 -12.10
N GLU A 158 -26.21 20.61 -12.65
CA GLU A 158 -27.43 20.11 -12.02
C GLU A 158 -27.52 18.57 -12.03
N PHE A 159 -26.73 17.89 -12.86
CA PHE A 159 -26.73 16.43 -12.97
C PHE A 159 -26.54 15.73 -11.62
N THR A 160 -25.63 16.22 -10.79
CA THR A 160 -25.31 15.63 -9.48
C THR A 160 -26.42 15.74 -8.44
N ARG A 161 -27.44 16.58 -8.66
CA ARG A 161 -28.65 16.66 -7.81
C ARG A 161 -29.50 15.40 -7.94
N TYR A 162 -29.49 14.77 -9.12
CA TYR A 162 -30.29 13.59 -9.45
C TYR A 162 -29.48 12.30 -9.42
N VAL A 163 -28.22 12.37 -9.84
CA VAL A 163 -27.27 11.24 -9.83
C VAL A 163 -26.06 11.61 -8.97
N ARG A 164 -26.17 11.30 -7.66
CA ARG A 164 -25.21 11.76 -6.66
C ARG A 164 -23.81 11.18 -6.81
N SER A 165 -23.71 9.95 -7.32
CA SER A 165 -22.46 9.20 -7.40
C SER A 165 -22.00 9.13 -8.85
N LEU A 166 -21.05 9.99 -9.24
CA LEU A 166 -20.50 10.02 -10.59
C LEU A 166 -19.64 8.80 -10.92
N ASP A 167 -19.23 8.05 -9.90
CA ASP A 167 -18.53 6.77 -10.03
C ASP A 167 -19.47 5.57 -10.23
N SER A 168 -20.80 5.78 -10.30
CA SER A 168 -21.77 4.72 -10.56
C SER A 168 -21.85 4.35 -12.03
N GLU A 169 -22.23 3.09 -12.32
CA GLU A 169 -22.49 2.63 -13.68
C GLU A 169 -23.64 3.41 -14.34
N LEU A 170 -24.64 3.84 -13.55
CA LEU A 170 -25.72 4.70 -14.00
C LEU A 170 -25.18 6.04 -14.52
N ALA A 171 -24.31 6.71 -13.75
CA ALA A 171 -23.76 8.00 -14.14
C ALA A 171 -22.91 7.89 -15.39
N THR A 172 -22.00 6.90 -15.44
CA THR A 172 -21.12 6.71 -16.60
C THR A 172 -21.89 6.36 -17.86
N ALA A 173 -22.94 5.53 -17.77
CA ALA A 173 -23.77 5.20 -18.93
C ALA A 173 -24.52 6.43 -19.49
N ILE A 174 -25.10 7.26 -18.61
CA ILE A 174 -25.81 8.47 -19.06
C ILE A 174 -24.82 9.49 -19.64
N LEU A 175 -23.72 9.78 -18.96
CA LEU A 175 -22.75 10.80 -19.38
C LEU A 175 -21.94 10.40 -20.59
N HIS A 176 -21.75 9.09 -20.85
CA HIS A 176 -21.15 8.61 -22.07
C HIS A 176 -21.97 9.01 -23.30
N ASP A 177 -23.28 8.80 -23.26
CA ASP A 177 -24.18 9.11 -24.38
C ASP A 177 -24.58 10.59 -24.41
N TYR A 178 -24.72 11.20 -23.24
CA TYR A 178 -25.17 12.59 -23.04
C TYR A 178 -24.17 13.36 -22.17
N PRO A 179 -22.99 13.72 -22.71
CA PRO A 179 -21.86 14.20 -21.92
C PRO A 179 -22.01 15.63 -21.34
N THR A 180 -22.97 16.41 -21.82
CA THR A 180 -23.25 17.78 -21.34
C THR A 180 -24.74 18.08 -21.43
N ALA A 181 -25.23 19.14 -20.74
CA ALA A 181 -26.64 19.53 -20.81
C ALA A 181 -27.15 19.74 -22.24
N ALA A 182 -26.33 20.29 -23.11
CA ALA A 182 -26.68 20.48 -24.54
C ALA A 182 -26.94 19.15 -25.27
N ALA A 183 -26.33 18.04 -24.85
CA ALA A 183 -26.54 16.73 -25.45
C ALA A 183 -27.93 16.15 -25.16
N PHE A 184 -28.67 16.71 -24.17
CA PHE A 184 -30.07 16.32 -23.89
C PHE A 184 -31.08 17.05 -24.76
N GLN A 185 -30.67 18.07 -25.54
CA GLN A 185 -31.58 18.81 -26.42
C GLN A 185 -32.16 17.85 -27.47
N GLY A 186 -33.49 17.82 -27.58
CA GLY A 186 -34.21 16.94 -28.49
C GLY A 186 -34.26 15.44 -28.09
N VAL A 187 -33.70 15.08 -26.95
CA VAL A 187 -33.79 13.70 -26.44
C VAL A 187 -35.17 13.45 -25.85
N SER A 188 -35.85 12.41 -26.34
CA SER A 188 -37.12 12.01 -25.74
C SER A 188 -36.91 11.32 -24.40
N VAL A 189 -37.76 11.61 -23.42
CA VAL A 189 -37.78 10.97 -22.11
C VAL A 189 -37.80 9.44 -22.25
N ALA A 190 -38.58 8.91 -23.22
CA ALA A 190 -38.68 7.48 -23.47
C ALA A 190 -37.37 6.84 -23.92
N ARG A 191 -36.56 7.55 -24.73
CA ARG A 191 -35.24 7.07 -25.19
C ARG A 191 -34.27 7.01 -24.01
N LEU A 192 -34.16 8.08 -23.21
CA LEU A 192 -33.30 8.11 -22.05
C LEU A 192 -33.72 7.08 -20.99
N ALA A 193 -35.02 6.93 -20.74
CA ALA A 193 -35.55 5.97 -19.78
C ALA A 193 -35.17 4.51 -20.11
N ARG A 194 -35.01 4.19 -21.39
CA ARG A 194 -34.61 2.84 -21.85
C ARG A 194 -33.09 2.60 -21.87
N LEU A 195 -32.29 3.64 -21.62
CA LEU A 195 -30.84 3.49 -21.54
C LEU A 195 -30.47 2.49 -20.44
N ARG A 196 -29.74 1.46 -20.81
CA ARG A 196 -29.30 0.39 -19.90
C ARG A 196 -27.95 0.72 -19.26
N TYR A 197 -27.81 0.33 -18.00
CA TYR A 197 -26.54 0.33 -17.30
C TYR A 197 -26.40 -1.01 -16.54
N ASP A 198 -25.20 -1.41 -16.17
CA ASP A 198 -24.88 -2.67 -15.48
C ASP A 198 -25.43 -3.98 -16.11
N GLY A 199 -25.96 -3.92 -17.31
CA GLY A 199 -26.52 -5.06 -18.05
C GLY A 199 -27.93 -5.50 -17.58
N ARG A 200 -28.49 -4.91 -16.51
CA ARG A 200 -29.77 -5.33 -15.91
C ARG A 200 -30.79 -4.20 -15.81
N HIS A 201 -30.37 -3.04 -15.34
CA HIS A 201 -31.24 -1.94 -15.03
C HIS A 201 -31.30 -0.91 -16.16
N THR A 202 -32.37 -0.11 -16.16
CA THR A 202 -32.54 1.05 -17.03
C THR A 202 -32.66 2.31 -16.20
N VAL A 203 -32.41 3.47 -16.81
CA VAL A 203 -32.51 4.80 -16.16
C VAL A 203 -33.90 5.02 -15.56
N GLY A 204 -34.94 4.58 -16.24
CA GLY A 204 -36.32 4.73 -15.81
C GLY A 204 -36.95 6.10 -16.16
N PRO A 205 -38.30 6.17 -16.24
CA PRO A 205 -39.00 7.37 -16.76
C PRO A 205 -38.88 8.59 -15.88
N ASP A 206 -38.86 8.41 -14.56
CA ASP A 206 -38.85 9.55 -13.61
C ASP A 206 -37.51 10.26 -13.60
N LEU A 207 -36.39 9.52 -13.50
CA LEU A 207 -35.06 10.10 -13.57
C LEU A 207 -34.81 10.70 -14.96
N ALA A 208 -35.22 10.02 -16.03
CA ALA A 208 -35.06 10.52 -17.38
C ALA A 208 -35.79 11.87 -17.57
N ARG A 209 -37.03 12.01 -17.06
CA ARG A 209 -37.78 13.27 -17.10
C ARG A 209 -37.07 14.38 -16.32
N GLN A 210 -36.63 14.09 -15.09
CA GLN A 210 -35.89 15.03 -14.27
C GLN A 210 -34.63 15.56 -14.95
N LEU A 211 -33.83 14.68 -15.56
CA LEU A 211 -32.58 15.05 -16.25
C LEU A 211 -32.87 15.88 -17.51
N VAL A 212 -33.85 15.50 -18.33
CA VAL A 212 -34.23 16.27 -19.53
C VAL A 212 -34.72 17.67 -19.16
N GLU A 213 -35.53 17.80 -18.13
CA GLU A 213 -36.02 19.13 -17.68
C GLU A 213 -34.86 19.96 -17.07
N ALA A 214 -34.04 19.36 -16.24
CA ALA A 214 -32.86 20.05 -15.68
C ALA A 214 -31.91 20.55 -16.76
N ALA A 215 -31.69 19.75 -17.82
CA ALA A 215 -30.84 20.13 -18.92
C ALA A 215 -31.33 21.35 -19.72
N LYS A 216 -32.67 21.57 -19.81
CA LYS A 216 -33.24 22.73 -20.48
C LYS A 216 -32.89 24.05 -19.82
N VAL A 217 -32.76 24.03 -18.49
CA VAL A 217 -32.53 25.22 -17.67
C VAL A 217 -31.11 25.23 -17.05
N SER A 218 -30.22 24.38 -17.55
CA SER A 218 -28.86 24.23 -17.02
C SER A 218 -28.07 25.52 -17.16
N VAL A 219 -27.30 25.82 -16.13
CA VAL A 219 -26.30 26.91 -16.14
C VAL A 219 -24.98 26.50 -16.73
N GLY A 220 -24.77 25.19 -17.06
CA GLY A 220 -23.60 24.69 -17.74
C GLY A 220 -23.37 25.38 -19.07
N ARG A 221 -22.11 25.76 -19.38
CA ARG A 221 -21.77 26.53 -20.60
C ARG A 221 -20.75 25.82 -21.48
N HIS A 222 -20.13 24.75 -20.99
CA HIS A 222 -19.03 24.06 -21.66
C HIS A 222 -19.55 22.82 -22.40
N HIS A 223 -20.05 23.07 -23.63
CA HIS A 223 -20.69 22.04 -24.46
C HIS A 223 -19.89 21.68 -25.72
N GLY A 224 -18.73 22.31 -25.93
CA GLY A 224 -17.89 22.09 -27.11
C GLY A 224 -17.38 20.66 -27.20
N GLU A 225 -16.91 20.29 -28.40
CA GLU A 225 -16.46 18.92 -28.71
C GLU A 225 -15.38 18.42 -27.75
N ALA A 226 -14.42 19.30 -27.40
CA ALA A 226 -13.34 18.95 -26.45
C ALA A 226 -13.87 18.50 -25.09
N TYR A 227 -14.95 19.10 -24.59
CA TYR A 227 -15.57 18.68 -23.31
C TYR A 227 -16.33 17.36 -23.47
N ARG A 228 -17.07 17.20 -24.58
CA ARG A 228 -17.79 15.95 -24.87
C ARG A 228 -16.84 14.75 -24.97
N ILE A 229 -15.73 14.90 -25.69
CA ILE A 229 -14.69 13.86 -25.79
C ILE A 229 -14.12 13.53 -24.41
N GLN A 230 -13.74 14.54 -23.61
CA GLN A 230 -13.17 14.30 -22.29
C GLN A 230 -14.14 13.57 -21.34
N VAL A 231 -15.45 13.94 -21.34
CA VAL A 231 -16.45 13.25 -20.53
C VAL A 231 -16.59 11.80 -20.96
N ARG A 232 -16.67 11.55 -22.28
CA ARG A 232 -16.82 10.19 -22.83
C ARG A 232 -15.62 9.32 -22.43
N PHE A 233 -14.40 9.81 -22.67
CA PHE A 233 -13.19 9.07 -22.29
C PHE A 233 -13.09 8.83 -20.77
N ALA A 234 -13.49 9.80 -19.95
CA ALA A 234 -13.51 9.59 -18.51
C ALA A 234 -14.51 8.50 -18.10
N CYS A 235 -15.68 8.41 -18.76
CA CYS A 235 -16.65 7.33 -18.54
C CYS A 235 -16.10 5.97 -18.99
N GLU A 236 -15.50 5.89 -20.17
CA GLU A 236 -14.88 4.66 -20.70
C GLU A 236 -13.75 4.16 -19.77
N ASP A 237 -12.88 5.06 -19.32
CA ASP A 237 -11.82 4.76 -18.38
C ASP A 237 -12.38 4.23 -17.05
N LEU A 238 -13.41 4.87 -16.48
CA LEU A 238 -14.06 4.43 -15.25
C LEU A 238 -14.66 3.03 -15.39
N ASP A 239 -15.31 2.75 -16.52
CA ASP A 239 -15.87 1.43 -16.78
C ASP A 239 -14.78 0.36 -16.96
N LEU A 240 -13.68 0.69 -17.62
CA LEU A 240 -12.53 -0.20 -17.76
C LEU A 240 -11.88 -0.49 -16.41
N LEU A 241 -11.61 0.55 -15.63
CA LEU A 241 -11.00 0.45 -14.30
C LEU A 241 -11.90 -0.36 -13.35
N ARG A 242 -13.22 -0.17 -13.40
CA ARG A 242 -14.19 -0.93 -12.61
C ARG A 242 -14.14 -2.43 -12.95
N ARG A 243 -14.11 -2.79 -14.23
CA ARG A 243 -13.96 -4.20 -14.66
C ARG A 243 -12.64 -4.80 -14.19
N ARG A 244 -11.52 -4.07 -14.34
CA ARG A 244 -10.19 -4.51 -13.88
C ARG A 244 -10.15 -4.70 -12.36
N LEU A 245 -10.72 -3.77 -11.60
CA LEU A 245 -10.78 -3.87 -10.13
C LEU A 245 -11.62 -5.06 -9.65
N ARG A 246 -12.73 -5.38 -10.35
CA ARG A 246 -13.54 -6.57 -10.04
C ARG A 246 -12.76 -7.86 -10.31
N ALA A 247 -12.14 -7.99 -11.48
CA ALA A 247 -11.34 -9.16 -11.85
C ALA A 247 -10.19 -9.37 -10.86
N LEU A 248 -9.41 -8.31 -10.59
CA LEU A 248 -8.28 -8.34 -9.69
C LEU A 248 -8.69 -8.66 -8.24
N THR A 249 -9.86 -8.20 -7.80
CA THR A 249 -10.42 -8.58 -6.50
C THR A 249 -10.64 -10.09 -6.41
N GLY A 250 -11.19 -10.71 -7.45
CA GLY A 250 -11.37 -12.17 -7.53
C GLY A 250 -10.04 -12.94 -7.52
N ASP A 251 -9.04 -12.45 -8.27
CA ASP A 251 -7.71 -13.06 -8.30
C ASP A 251 -7.01 -12.99 -6.94
N ILE A 252 -7.06 -11.83 -6.28
CA ILE A 252 -6.52 -11.65 -4.93
C ILE A 252 -7.19 -12.61 -3.94
N GLU A 253 -8.51 -12.75 -3.99
CA GLU A 253 -9.22 -13.68 -3.11
C GLU A 253 -8.89 -15.14 -3.41
N ARG A 254 -8.68 -15.50 -4.67
CA ARG A 254 -8.26 -16.83 -5.07
C ARG A 254 -6.88 -17.18 -4.50
N LEU A 255 -5.90 -16.28 -4.63
CA LEU A 255 -4.56 -16.48 -4.06
C LEU A 255 -4.59 -16.48 -2.53
N LEU A 256 -5.38 -15.60 -1.90
CA LEU A 256 -5.52 -15.57 -0.45
C LEU A 256 -6.03 -16.90 0.12
N ARG A 257 -6.97 -17.56 -0.56
CA ARG A 257 -7.47 -18.90 -0.12
C ARG A 257 -6.39 -19.97 -0.11
N GLN A 258 -5.32 -19.80 -0.89
CA GLN A 258 -4.17 -20.71 -0.89
C GLN A 258 -3.14 -20.35 0.20
N HIS A 259 -3.29 -19.19 0.83
CA HIS A 259 -2.38 -18.69 1.85
C HIS A 259 -2.94 -18.99 3.27
N GLU A 260 -2.32 -19.91 3.98
CA GLU A 260 -2.78 -20.38 5.31
C GLU A 260 -3.07 -19.21 6.27
N VAL A 261 -2.04 -18.39 6.56
CA VAL A 261 -2.19 -17.25 7.50
C VAL A 261 -3.24 -16.27 7.00
N GLY A 262 -3.26 -15.99 5.71
CA GLY A 262 -4.21 -15.06 5.11
C GLY A 262 -5.66 -15.51 5.33
N THR A 263 -5.93 -16.79 5.14
CA THR A 263 -7.25 -17.38 5.40
C THR A 263 -7.61 -17.30 6.88
N LEU A 264 -6.68 -17.62 7.78
CA LEU A 264 -6.91 -17.53 9.22
C LEU A 264 -7.21 -16.10 9.69
N LEU A 265 -6.58 -15.08 9.10
CA LEU A 265 -6.83 -13.68 9.44
C LEU A 265 -8.27 -13.25 9.16
N THR A 266 -8.97 -13.86 8.20
CA THR A 266 -10.38 -13.56 7.91
C THR A 266 -11.35 -14.00 9.02
N SER A 267 -10.90 -14.81 9.96
CA SER A 267 -11.66 -15.18 11.16
C SER A 267 -11.83 -14.05 12.17
N ILE A 268 -11.05 -12.95 12.01
CA ILE A 268 -11.18 -11.76 12.86
C ILE A 268 -12.30 -10.91 12.32
N ASP A 269 -13.42 -10.77 13.04
CA ASP A 269 -14.52 -9.89 12.64
C ASP A 269 -14.04 -8.47 12.38
N GLY A 270 -14.27 -8.00 11.15
CA GLY A 270 -13.78 -6.72 10.66
C GLY A 270 -12.58 -6.82 9.70
N ILE A 271 -11.94 -7.99 9.60
CA ILE A 271 -10.92 -8.28 8.61
C ILE A 271 -11.53 -9.17 7.51
N GLY A 272 -11.93 -8.53 6.40
CA GLY A 272 -12.36 -9.23 5.21
C GLY A 272 -11.18 -9.69 4.33
N PRO A 273 -11.45 -10.47 3.25
CA PRO A 273 -10.42 -11.03 2.39
C PRO A 273 -9.43 -9.99 1.85
N GLN A 274 -9.91 -8.83 1.40
CA GLN A 274 -9.06 -7.75 0.88
C GLN A 274 -8.11 -7.17 1.94
N THR A 275 -8.59 -7.05 3.20
CA THR A 275 -7.74 -6.58 4.31
C THR A 275 -6.73 -7.64 4.70
N ALA A 276 -7.13 -8.92 4.76
CA ALA A 276 -6.23 -10.03 5.05
C ALA A 276 -5.14 -10.15 3.97
N ALA A 277 -5.51 -10.05 2.69
CA ALA A 277 -4.56 -10.04 1.58
C ALA A 277 -3.54 -8.91 1.70
N ARG A 278 -3.99 -7.70 2.05
CA ARG A 278 -3.10 -6.56 2.27
C ARG A 278 -2.17 -6.77 3.46
N LEU A 279 -2.68 -7.31 4.56
CA LEU A 279 -1.86 -7.62 5.74
C LEU A 279 -0.74 -8.60 5.39
N VAL A 280 -1.07 -9.70 4.70
CA VAL A 280 -0.08 -10.68 4.23
C VAL A 280 0.89 -10.06 3.23
N ALA A 281 0.39 -9.33 2.24
CA ALA A 281 1.19 -8.70 1.20
C ALA A 281 2.25 -7.74 1.78
N GLU A 282 1.90 -6.92 2.76
CA GLU A 282 2.79 -5.89 3.31
C GLU A 282 3.61 -6.36 4.52
N LEU A 283 3.10 -7.30 5.30
CA LEU A 283 3.79 -7.81 6.48
C LEU A 283 4.54 -9.13 6.22
N GLY A 284 4.21 -9.85 5.16
CA GLY A 284 4.55 -11.26 5.05
C GLY A 284 3.82 -12.07 6.11
N ASP A 285 4.53 -12.97 6.78
CA ASP A 285 3.98 -13.66 7.95
C ASP A 285 4.12 -12.77 9.20
N PRO A 286 3.00 -12.30 9.82
CA PRO A 286 3.08 -11.49 11.02
C PRO A 286 3.78 -12.19 12.20
N ALA A 287 3.83 -13.53 12.23
CA ALA A 287 4.52 -14.30 13.27
C ALA A 287 6.06 -14.12 13.25
N GLN A 288 6.63 -13.63 12.14
CA GLN A 288 8.08 -13.34 12.06
C GLN A 288 8.53 -12.15 12.91
N PHE A 289 7.61 -11.27 13.31
CA PHE A 289 7.93 -10.20 14.23
C PHE A 289 8.23 -10.78 15.63
N ARG A 290 9.21 -10.21 16.33
CA ARG A 290 9.60 -10.65 17.68
C ARG A 290 8.40 -10.73 18.63
N ASP A 291 7.54 -9.73 18.58
CA ASP A 291 6.34 -9.62 19.38
C ASP A 291 5.29 -8.70 18.72
N ALA A 292 4.09 -8.67 19.28
CA ALA A 292 3.01 -7.82 18.78
C ALA A 292 3.30 -6.31 18.88
N ALA A 293 4.16 -5.91 19.82
CA ALA A 293 4.57 -4.50 19.96
C ALA A 293 5.49 -4.09 18.81
N ALA A 294 6.42 -4.97 18.38
CA ALA A 294 7.25 -4.76 17.21
C ALA A 294 6.42 -4.64 15.92
N LEU A 295 5.38 -5.47 15.77
CA LEU A 295 4.44 -5.35 14.65
C LEU A 295 3.69 -4.00 14.68
N ALA A 296 3.18 -3.60 15.85
CA ALA A 296 2.49 -2.32 16.01
C ALA A 296 3.42 -1.12 15.75
N ALA A 297 4.69 -1.23 16.12
CA ALA A 297 5.73 -0.23 15.84
C ALA A 297 6.03 -0.14 14.34
N TYR A 298 6.15 -1.27 13.66
CA TYR A 298 6.34 -1.34 12.20
C TYR A 298 5.21 -0.65 11.45
N VAL A 299 3.97 -0.90 11.85
CA VAL A 299 2.80 -0.21 11.27
C VAL A 299 2.74 1.27 11.67
N GLY A 300 3.35 1.65 12.79
CA GLY A 300 3.36 3.01 13.31
C GLY A 300 2.09 3.38 14.09
N VAL A 301 1.47 2.41 14.78
CA VAL A 301 0.32 2.64 15.68
C VAL A 301 0.78 2.67 17.15
N ILE A 302 1.84 3.40 17.40
CA ILE A 302 2.37 3.67 18.74
C ILE A 302 2.34 5.18 19.02
N PRO A 303 2.08 5.59 20.28
CA PRO A 303 2.16 7.00 20.66
C PRO A 303 3.59 7.54 20.48
N ALA A 304 3.71 8.73 19.91
CA ALA A 304 4.98 9.46 19.96
C ALA A 304 5.17 10.01 21.38
N THR A 305 6.15 9.49 22.10
CA THR A 305 6.51 10.03 23.42
C THR A 305 7.58 11.11 23.24
N ARG A 306 7.29 12.32 23.67
CA ARG A 306 8.28 13.39 23.80
C ARG A 306 8.43 13.74 25.27
N GLN A 307 9.56 13.40 25.85
CA GLN A 307 9.91 13.76 27.21
C GLN A 307 11.30 14.39 27.19
N SER A 308 11.39 15.60 27.71
CA SER A 308 12.65 16.33 27.88
C SER A 308 12.68 16.90 29.30
N GLY A 309 13.54 16.37 30.15
CA GLY A 309 13.63 16.75 31.51
C GLY A 309 12.30 16.65 32.28
N LYS A 310 11.87 17.75 32.88
CA LYS A 310 10.59 17.85 33.63
C LYS A 310 9.36 18.04 32.71
N HIS A 311 9.56 18.28 31.42
CA HIS A 311 8.48 18.49 30.46
C HIS A 311 8.04 17.19 29.82
N ARG A 312 6.82 16.74 30.13
CA ARG A 312 6.14 15.64 29.51
C ARG A 312 5.07 16.19 28.55
N ALA A 313 5.18 15.94 27.26
CA ALA A 313 4.14 16.38 26.32
C ALA A 313 2.81 15.72 26.69
N THR A 314 1.82 16.53 27.03
CA THR A 314 0.48 16.09 27.45
C THR A 314 -0.36 15.53 26.30
N ARG A 315 0.02 15.80 25.03
CA ARG A 315 -0.63 15.31 23.82
C ARG A 315 0.43 14.78 22.84
N ALA A 316 0.70 13.50 22.93
CA ALA A 316 1.50 12.82 21.91
C ALA A 316 0.58 12.31 20.81
N GLY A 317 0.81 12.74 19.55
CA GLY A 317 0.20 12.14 18.35
C GLY A 317 0.79 10.76 18.05
N LEU A 318 0.42 10.18 16.93
CA LEU A 318 1.13 9.02 16.39
C LEU A 318 2.51 9.44 15.89
N THR A 319 3.49 8.55 16.00
CA THR A 319 4.78 8.74 15.31
C THR A 319 4.57 8.81 13.79
N PRO A 320 5.23 9.73 13.07
CA PRO A 320 5.22 9.72 11.62
C PRO A 320 5.96 8.50 11.03
N ILE A 321 6.82 7.87 11.84
CA ILE A 321 7.59 6.69 11.45
C ILE A 321 6.66 5.47 11.42
N GLY A 322 6.84 4.60 10.44
CA GLY A 322 6.10 3.35 10.24
C GLY A 322 5.45 3.27 8.86
N HIS A 323 4.74 2.18 8.61
CA HIS A 323 4.13 1.87 7.32
C HIS A 323 2.82 2.65 7.12
N ALA A 324 2.92 3.88 6.59
CA ALA A 324 1.80 4.82 6.49
C ALA A 324 0.62 4.26 5.66
N ALA A 325 0.90 3.61 4.52
CA ALA A 325 -0.13 3.03 3.66
C ALA A 325 -0.91 1.92 4.37
N LEU A 326 -0.22 1.02 5.09
CA LEU A 326 -0.87 -0.05 5.85
C LEU A 326 -1.69 0.52 7.02
N ARG A 327 -1.16 1.53 7.72
CA ARG A 327 -1.88 2.22 8.78
C ARG A 327 -3.17 2.87 8.28
N ALA A 328 -3.12 3.53 7.11
CA ALA A 328 -4.31 4.11 6.47
C ALA A 328 -5.31 3.02 6.06
N ALA A 329 -4.83 1.92 5.49
CA ALA A 329 -5.66 0.80 5.06
C ALA A 329 -6.39 0.10 6.22
N LEU A 330 -5.82 0.11 7.43
CA LEU A 330 -6.44 -0.49 8.62
C LEU A 330 -7.54 0.38 9.25
N TRP A 331 -7.70 1.62 8.82
CA TRP A 331 -8.71 2.53 9.39
C TRP A 331 -10.13 1.99 9.27
N MET A 332 -10.57 1.67 8.04
CA MET A 332 -11.93 1.15 7.80
C MET A 332 -12.16 -0.24 8.40
N PRO A 333 -11.24 -1.21 8.29
CA PRO A 333 -11.32 -2.47 9.01
C PRO A 333 -11.49 -2.30 10.52
N THR A 334 -10.76 -1.36 11.14
CA THR A 334 -10.90 -1.08 12.58
C THR A 334 -12.27 -0.52 12.92
N LEU A 335 -12.81 0.41 12.12
CA LEU A 335 -14.18 0.91 12.29
C LEU A 335 -15.22 -0.21 12.19
N THR A 336 -15.05 -1.13 11.25
CA THR A 336 -15.92 -2.30 11.10
C THR A 336 -15.78 -3.25 12.29
N ALA A 337 -14.55 -3.54 12.71
CA ALA A 337 -14.27 -4.41 13.83
C ALA A 337 -14.82 -3.87 15.16
N VAL A 338 -14.70 -2.58 15.42
CA VAL A 338 -15.30 -1.94 16.60
C VAL A 338 -16.84 -2.08 16.64
N ARG A 339 -17.48 -2.18 15.47
CA ARG A 339 -18.94 -2.37 15.37
C ARG A 339 -19.36 -3.84 15.45
N LYS A 340 -18.60 -4.76 14.84
CA LYS A 340 -18.99 -6.15 14.63
C LYS A 340 -18.34 -7.12 15.61
N ASN A 341 -17.10 -6.86 16.05
CA ASN A 341 -16.37 -7.72 16.96
C ASN A 341 -16.65 -7.35 18.43
N PRO A 342 -17.36 -8.15 19.22
CA PRO A 342 -17.72 -7.81 20.60
C PRO A 342 -16.51 -7.53 21.50
N TRP A 343 -15.41 -8.28 21.31
CA TRP A 343 -14.16 -8.11 22.06
C TRP A 343 -13.51 -6.74 21.80
N LEU A 344 -13.47 -6.28 20.55
CA LEU A 344 -12.89 -4.99 20.21
C LEU A 344 -13.83 -3.84 20.54
N ARG A 345 -15.15 -4.03 20.41
CA ARG A 345 -16.19 -3.10 20.81
C ARG A 345 -16.07 -2.78 22.30
N ALA A 346 -16.06 -3.80 23.16
CA ALA A 346 -15.93 -3.62 24.60
C ALA A 346 -14.65 -2.84 24.99
N TYR A 347 -13.55 -3.06 24.27
CA TYR A 347 -12.31 -2.29 24.47
C TYR A 347 -12.48 -0.83 24.09
N TYR A 348 -13.06 -0.55 22.93
CA TYR A 348 -13.31 0.81 22.46
C TYR A 348 -14.25 1.57 23.38
N GLU A 349 -15.38 0.99 23.77
CA GLU A 349 -16.38 1.61 24.66
C GLU A 349 -15.79 1.93 26.03
N ARG A 350 -14.97 1.03 26.58
CA ARG A 350 -14.24 1.29 27.85
C ARG A 350 -13.31 2.49 27.75
N LEU A 351 -12.63 2.67 26.62
CA LEU A 351 -11.78 3.85 26.40
C LEU A 351 -12.61 5.12 26.27
N ARG A 352 -13.76 5.05 25.58
CA ARG A 352 -14.70 6.17 25.47
C ARG A 352 -15.29 6.57 26.82
N ALA A 353 -15.67 5.61 27.64
CA ALA A 353 -16.17 5.85 29.00
C ALA A 353 -15.10 6.51 29.91
N ARG A 354 -13.81 6.27 29.63
CA ARG A 354 -12.69 6.95 30.33
C ARG A 354 -12.35 8.33 29.74
N GLY A 355 -13.22 8.92 28.91
CA GLY A 355 -13.05 10.25 28.34
C GLY A 355 -12.06 10.34 27.18
N LYS A 356 -11.59 9.23 26.58
CA LYS A 356 -10.71 9.30 25.41
C LYS A 356 -11.51 9.78 24.18
N LEU A 357 -10.89 10.66 23.38
CA LEU A 357 -11.48 11.14 22.14
C LEU A 357 -11.74 9.98 21.16
N PRO A 358 -12.79 10.03 20.31
CA PRO A 358 -13.15 8.95 19.38
C PRO A 358 -11.97 8.46 18.53
N LYS A 359 -11.22 9.37 17.89
CA LYS A 359 -10.06 9.04 17.07
C LYS A 359 -8.94 8.37 17.86
N VAL A 360 -8.69 8.81 19.10
CA VAL A 360 -7.67 8.22 19.98
C VAL A 360 -8.08 6.80 20.38
N ALA A 361 -9.33 6.60 20.78
CA ALA A 361 -9.86 5.27 21.10
C ALA A 361 -9.83 4.33 19.90
N LEU A 362 -10.10 4.85 18.69
CA LEU A 362 -10.04 4.06 17.45
C LEU A 362 -8.60 3.63 17.10
N VAL A 363 -7.61 4.51 17.27
CA VAL A 363 -6.19 4.16 17.05
C VAL A 363 -5.72 3.12 18.06
N ALA A 364 -6.16 3.22 19.32
CA ALA A 364 -5.88 2.18 20.32
C ALA A 364 -6.55 0.85 19.96
N ALA A 365 -7.78 0.88 19.43
CA ALA A 365 -8.46 -0.29 18.90
C ALA A 365 -7.72 -0.89 17.67
N MET A 366 -7.18 -0.06 16.79
CA MET A 366 -6.35 -0.51 15.64
C MET A 366 -5.10 -1.26 16.12
N ARG A 367 -4.41 -0.73 17.15
CA ARG A 367 -3.29 -1.44 17.76
C ARG A 367 -3.72 -2.79 18.33
N LYS A 368 -4.87 -2.83 19.04
CA LYS A 368 -5.40 -4.07 19.61
C LYS A 368 -5.81 -5.06 18.51
N LEU A 369 -6.32 -4.60 17.38
CA LEU A 369 -6.60 -5.42 16.20
C LEU A 369 -5.31 -6.05 15.64
N LEU A 370 -4.21 -5.29 15.55
CA LEU A 370 -2.90 -5.82 15.13
C LEU A 370 -2.34 -6.86 16.10
N ILE A 371 -2.60 -6.72 17.40
CA ILE A 371 -2.23 -7.76 18.39
C ILE A 371 -3.01 -9.05 18.13
N ALA A 372 -4.30 -8.96 17.76
CA ALA A 372 -5.09 -10.10 17.34
C ALA A 372 -4.55 -10.74 16.05
N VAL A 373 -4.18 -9.94 15.06
CA VAL A 373 -3.52 -10.41 13.82
C VAL A 373 -2.24 -11.18 14.13
N TYR A 374 -1.39 -10.65 15.01
CA TYR A 374 -0.18 -11.32 15.45
C TYR A 374 -0.47 -12.64 16.17
N ALA A 375 -1.46 -12.68 17.08
CA ALA A 375 -1.82 -13.87 17.81
C ALA A 375 -2.34 -14.98 16.89
N VAL A 376 -3.22 -14.65 15.94
CA VAL A 376 -3.73 -15.59 14.93
C VAL A 376 -2.60 -16.17 14.11
N ALA A 377 -1.70 -15.33 13.59
CA ALA A 377 -0.56 -15.77 12.79
C ALA A 377 0.41 -16.65 13.60
N LYS A 378 0.71 -16.26 14.85
CA LYS A 378 1.64 -17.00 15.72
C LYS A 378 1.11 -18.37 16.14
N HIS A 379 -0.17 -18.45 16.50
CA HIS A 379 -0.78 -19.69 16.96
C HIS A 379 -1.32 -20.57 15.84
N ARG A 380 -1.33 -20.09 14.58
CA ARG A 380 -1.88 -20.79 13.41
C ARG A 380 -3.30 -21.33 13.67
N ARG A 381 -4.14 -20.51 14.30
CA ARG A 381 -5.53 -20.86 14.66
C ARG A 381 -6.47 -19.69 14.40
N PRO A 382 -7.75 -19.94 14.12
CA PRO A 382 -8.75 -18.89 14.02
C PRO A 382 -8.77 -17.97 15.26
N PHE A 383 -9.25 -16.78 15.09
CA PHE A 383 -9.31 -15.79 16.16
C PHE A 383 -10.15 -16.28 17.35
N VAL A 384 -9.53 -16.23 18.52
CA VAL A 384 -10.20 -16.50 19.80
C VAL A 384 -9.75 -15.43 20.79
N PRO A 385 -10.68 -14.67 21.40
CA PRO A 385 -10.34 -13.52 22.25
C PRO A 385 -9.34 -13.80 23.38
N HIS A 386 -9.35 -15.00 23.96
CA HIS A 386 -8.44 -15.36 25.06
C HIS A 386 -7.00 -15.66 24.63
N LEU A 387 -6.74 -15.88 23.33
CA LEU A 387 -5.39 -16.07 22.80
C LEU A 387 -4.66 -14.74 22.59
N VAL A 388 -5.37 -13.64 22.67
CA VAL A 388 -4.77 -12.30 22.51
C VAL A 388 -4.18 -11.88 23.84
N PRO A 389 -2.85 -11.62 23.92
CA PRO A 389 -2.20 -11.16 25.14
C PRO A 389 -2.94 -9.95 25.74
N GLN A 390 -3.21 -9.99 27.04
CA GLN A 390 -3.66 -8.80 27.74
C GLN A 390 -2.45 -7.85 27.82
N GLU A 391 -2.60 -6.64 27.28
CA GLU A 391 -1.56 -5.62 27.44
C GLU A 391 -1.36 -5.42 28.95
N THR A 392 -0.17 -5.79 29.46
CA THR A 392 0.26 -5.42 30.80
C THR A 392 0.23 -3.89 30.89
N ARG A 393 -0.42 -3.38 31.90
CA ARG A 393 -0.52 -1.94 32.17
C ARG A 393 0.89 -1.36 32.28
N ALA A 394 1.27 -0.50 31.33
CA ALA A 394 2.39 0.41 31.48
C ALA A 394 1.87 1.78 31.93
#